data_74d8012ef977098503e474d4f196347f
#
_entry.id   74d8012ef977098503e474d4f196347f
#
_cell.length_a   1.000
_cell.length_b   1.000
_cell.length_c   1.000
_cell.angle_alpha   90.00
_cell.angle_beta   90.00
_cell.angle_gamma   90.00
#
_symmetry.space_group_name_H-M   'P 1'
#
loop_
_entity.id
_entity.type
_entity.pdbx_description
1 polymer ?
#
loop_
_entity_poly.entity_id
_entity_poly.type
_entity_poly.pdbx_seq_one_letter_code
_entity_poly.pdbx_strand_id
1 'polypeptide(L)'
;TAHMISRGHDMTLIYNDKRYEVSAESIYCDFGISVGLLSNACDLVEELADMSSYTFNTVDYQNMVVKKRMITIDSDGITVRVILRQKTEAEIQLEQLQALINQQEGGVTDA
;
A
#
# COMPACT_ATOMS: atom_id res chain seq x y z
N THR A 1 -29.64 3.44 -10.53
CA THR A 1 -29.39 3.68 -11.47
C THR A 1 -28.11 3.68 -12.03
N ALA A 2 -27.98 4.23 -13.00
CA ALA A 2 -26.84 4.06 -13.71
C ALA A 2 -25.65 4.23 -12.94
N HIS A 3 -25.75 4.93 -12.03
CA HIS A 3 -24.68 5.16 -11.38
C HIS A 3 -24.07 4.07 -10.79
N MET A 4 -24.71 3.14 -10.70
CA MET A 4 -24.17 2.09 -10.12
C MET A 4 -23.10 1.63 -10.86
N ILE A 5 -23.16 1.71 -12.10
CA ILE A 5 -22.18 1.27 -12.93
C ILE A 5 -20.90 1.93 -12.62
N SER A 6 -20.92 3.21 -12.43
CA SER A 6 -19.69 3.82 -12.18
C SER A 6 -19.15 3.39 -10.88
N ARG A 7 -19.98 2.89 -10.02
CA ARG A 7 -19.45 2.46 -8.84
C ARG A 7 -18.62 1.30 -8.97
N GLY A 8 -18.79 0.50 -9.94
CA GLY A 8 -17.96 -0.62 -10.19
C GLY A 8 -16.54 -0.19 -10.44
N HIS A 9 -16.34 1.07 -10.79
CA HIS A 9 -15.03 1.53 -11.06
C HIS A 9 -14.45 2.27 -9.88
N ASP A 10 -15.21 2.50 -8.84
CA ASP A 10 -14.75 3.29 -7.74
C ASP A 10 -14.19 2.40 -6.64
N MET A 11 -13.03 1.90 -6.85
CA MET A 11 -12.40 1.10 -5.82
C MET A 11 -11.70 2.02 -4.84
N THR A 12 -11.71 1.66 -3.59
CA THR A 12 -11.18 2.50 -2.53
C THR A 12 -10.06 1.80 -1.80
N LEU A 13 -9.01 2.55 -1.52
CA LEU A 13 -7.90 2.08 -0.72
C LEU A 13 -7.86 2.93 0.53
N ILE A 14 -7.78 2.31 1.70
CA ILE A 14 -7.63 3.02 2.96
C ILE A 14 -6.31 2.60 3.58
N TYR A 15 -5.43 3.56 3.80
CA TYR A 15 -4.13 3.29 4.39
C TYR A 15 -3.79 4.45 5.31
N ASN A 16 -3.38 4.14 6.50
CA ASN A 16 -2.95 5.13 7.48
C ASN A 16 -4.03 6.19 7.71
N ASP A 17 -5.28 5.73 7.82
CA ASP A 17 -6.47 6.57 8.04
C ASP A 17 -6.76 7.53 6.89
N LYS A 18 -6.14 7.34 5.75
CA LYS A 18 -6.42 8.14 4.56
C LYS A 18 -7.11 7.28 3.53
N ARG A 19 -8.03 7.91 2.81
CA ARG A 19 -8.80 7.22 1.79
C ARG A 19 -8.34 7.67 0.42
N TYR A 20 -8.05 6.71 -0.45
CA TYR A 20 -7.63 6.99 -1.81
C TYR A 20 -8.56 6.28 -2.77
N GLU A 21 -8.87 6.94 -3.88
CA GLU A 21 -9.65 6.31 -4.93
C GLU A 21 -8.67 5.74 -5.94
N VAL A 22 -8.81 4.47 -6.25
CA VAL A 22 -7.89 3.81 -7.17
C VAL A 22 -8.60 3.49 -8.48
N SER A 23 -7.82 3.24 -9.50
CA SER A 23 -8.38 3.02 -10.83
C SER A 23 -9.17 1.73 -10.90
N ALA A 24 -10.07 1.64 -11.89
CA ALA A 24 -10.93 0.47 -12.03
C ALA A 24 -10.17 -0.82 -12.30
N GLU A 25 -8.97 -0.70 -12.80
CA GLU A 25 -8.18 -1.88 -13.12
C GLU A 25 -7.37 -2.37 -11.93
N SER A 26 -7.45 -1.67 -10.81
CA SER A 26 -6.63 -2.00 -9.66
C SER A 26 -7.06 -3.30 -9.01
N ILE A 27 -6.06 -4.01 -8.48
CA ILE A 27 -6.31 -5.17 -7.66
C ILE A 27 -5.56 -4.98 -6.35
N TYR A 28 -5.78 -5.85 -5.40
CA TYR A 28 -5.28 -5.65 -4.05
C TYR A 28 -3.76 -5.51 -3.95
N CYS A 29 -3.04 -6.01 -4.92
CA CYS A 29 -1.59 -5.96 -4.89
C CYS A 29 -0.99 -5.13 -6.02
N ASP A 30 -1.82 -4.47 -6.81
CA ASP A 30 -1.33 -3.65 -7.93
C ASP A 30 -2.39 -2.61 -8.22
N PHE A 31 -2.21 -1.42 -7.68
CA PHE A 31 -3.22 -0.39 -7.86
C PHE A 31 -2.61 0.91 -8.31
N GLY A 32 -3.43 1.72 -8.93
CA GLY A 32 -3.01 3.02 -9.42
C GLY A 32 -3.89 4.12 -8.87
N ILE A 33 -3.28 5.25 -8.53
CA ILE A 33 -3.99 6.41 -8.01
C ILE A 33 -3.68 7.58 -8.93
N SER A 34 -4.74 8.20 -9.46
CA SER A 34 -4.56 9.37 -10.32
C SER A 34 -4.34 10.61 -9.49
N VAL A 35 -3.38 11.42 -9.88
CA VAL A 35 -3.09 12.66 -9.17
C VAL A 35 -3.02 13.80 -10.18
N GLY A 36 -3.27 15.00 -9.72
CA GLY A 36 -3.30 16.16 -10.60
C GLY A 36 -1.96 16.81 -10.84
N LEU A 37 -1.04 16.71 -9.88
CA LEU A 37 0.24 17.36 -9.99
C LEU A 37 1.38 16.39 -9.73
N LEU A 38 2.50 16.61 -10.39
CA LEU A 38 3.65 15.76 -10.22
C LEU A 38 4.17 15.82 -8.78
N SER A 39 4.10 16.98 -8.14
CA SER A 39 4.53 17.08 -6.76
C SER A 39 3.68 16.20 -5.85
N ASN A 40 2.39 16.11 -6.12
CA ASN A 40 1.52 15.25 -5.34
C ASN A 40 1.85 13.77 -5.58
N ALA A 41 2.25 13.44 -6.81
CA ALA A 41 2.66 12.08 -7.11
C ALA A 41 3.91 11.69 -6.32
N CYS A 42 4.88 12.59 -6.25
CA CYS A 42 6.10 12.33 -5.50
C CYS A 42 5.81 12.16 -4.01
N ASP A 43 4.94 12.99 -3.46
CA ASP A 43 4.57 12.88 -2.06
C ASP A 43 3.84 11.56 -1.80
N LEU A 44 2.97 11.17 -2.70
CA LEU A 44 2.22 9.94 -2.53
C LEU A 44 3.13 8.72 -2.59
N VAL A 45 4.11 8.74 -3.49
CA VAL A 45 5.06 7.63 -3.58
C VAL A 45 5.77 7.45 -2.25
N GLU A 46 6.12 8.54 -1.59
CA GLU A 46 6.77 8.45 -0.30
C GLU A 46 5.81 8.01 0.81
N GLU A 47 4.58 8.48 0.77
CA GLU A 47 3.60 8.07 1.76
C GLU A 47 3.33 6.59 1.72
N LEU A 48 3.38 6.00 0.54
CA LEU A 48 3.06 4.59 0.37
C LEU A 48 4.28 3.68 0.42
N ALA A 49 5.41 4.21 0.86
CA ALA A 49 6.66 3.44 0.84
C ALA A 49 6.64 2.24 1.77
N ASP A 50 6.03 2.39 2.94
CA ASP A 50 6.05 1.34 3.95
C ASP A 50 4.71 0.68 4.15
N MET A 51 3.90 0.61 3.12
CA MET A 51 2.58 0.02 3.21
C MET A 51 2.70 -1.45 3.52
N SER A 52 2.24 -1.87 4.67
CA SER A 52 2.26 -3.28 5.04
C SER A 52 0.86 -3.79 5.39
N SER A 53 -0.07 -2.90 5.71
CA SER A 53 -1.44 -3.29 5.95
C SER A 53 -2.35 -2.18 5.45
N TYR A 54 -3.46 -2.54 4.87
CA TYR A 54 -4.39 -1.58 4.31
C TYR A 54 -5.71 -2.25 4.02
N THR A 55 -6.73 -1.46 3.75
CA THR A 55 -8.03 -1.97 3.34
C THR A 55 -8.23 -1.62 1.87
N PHE A 56 -8.45 -2.62 1.05
CA PHE A 56 -8.69 -2.41 -0.36
C PHE A 56 -10.08 -2.90 -0.68
N ASN A 57 -10.93 -1.97 -1.12
CA ASN A 57 -12.30 -2.29 -1.52
C ASN A 57 -13.01 -3.11 -0.44
N THR A 58 -12.94 -2.65 0.80
CA THR A 58 -13.59 -3.21 1.99
C THR A 58 -12.96 -4.50 2.53
N VAL A 59 -11.87 -4.96 1.96
CA VAL A 59 -11.17 -6.15 2.45
C VAL A 59 -9.85 -5.72 3.06
N ASP A 60 -9.57 -6.20 4.26
CA ASP A 60 -8.33 -5.87 4.95
C ASP A 60 -7.21 -6.81 4.53
N TYR A 61 -6.06 -6.24 4.23
CA TYR A 61 -4.88 -7.01 3.88
C TYR A 61 -3.75 -6.68 4.85
N GLN A 62 -3.01 -7.69 5.27
CA GLN A 62 -1.92 -7.52 6.20
C GLN A 62 -0.71 -8.29 5.71
N ASN A 63 0.44 -8.00 6.29
CA ASN A 63 1.68 -8.69 5.95
C ASN A 63 2.03 -8.53 4.47
N MET A 64 1.88 -7.30 3.99
CA MET A 64 2.21 -6.97 2.61
C MET A 64 3.55 -6.24 2.55
N VAL A 65 4.20 -6.33 1.41
CA VAL A 65 5.46 -5.64 1.18
C VAL A 65 5.35 -4.90 -0.14
N VAL A 66 5.77 -3.66 -0.15
CA VAL A 66 5.79 -2.87 -1.38
C VAL A 66 6.96 -3.35 -2.23
N LYS A 67 6.63 -3.90 -3.41
CA LYS A 67 7.65 -4.38 -4.32
C LYS A 67 8.17 -3.25 -5.18
N LYS A 68 7.30 -2.39 -5.63
CA LYS A 68 7.66 -1.38 -6.60
C LYS A 68 6.68 -0.22 -6.54
N ARG A 69 7.18 0.98 -6.70
CA ARG A 69 6.33 2.16 -6.82
C ARG A 69 6.80 2.89 -8.05
N MET A 70 5.89 3.42 -8.84
CA MET A 70 6.28 4.16 -10.03
C MET A 70 5.29 5.27 -10.33
N ILE A 71 5.73 6.25 -11.04
CA ILE A 71 4.89 7.34 -11.51
C ILE A 71 4.83 7.22 -13.01
N THR A 72 3.61 7.13 -13.53
CA THR A 72 3.38 7.06 -14.96
C THR A 72 2.74 8.36 -15.43
N ILE A 73 3.28 8.95 -16.46
CA ILE A 73 2.73 10.18 -17.04
C ILE A 73 2.36 9.88 -18.47
N ASP A 74 1.10 10.09 -18.81
CA ASP A 74 0.65 9.86 -20.17
C ASP A 74 -0.41 10.89 -20.52
N SER A 75 -1.10 10.71 -21.64
CA SER A 75 -2.07 11.68 -22.10
C SER A 75 -3.25 11.80 -21.16
N ASP A 76 -3.50 10.80 -20.34
CA ASP A 76 -4.62 10.84 -19.42
C ASP A 76 -4.23 11.47 -18.07
N GLY A 77 -2.98 11.76 -17.87
CA GLY A 77 -2.53 12.40 -16.65
C GLY A 77 -1.43 11.65 -15.94
N ILE A 78 -1.34 11.86 -14.65
CA ILE A 78 -0.28 11.30 -13.83
C ILE A 78 -0.89 10.24 -12.93
N THR A 79 -0.29 9.07 -12.90
CA THR A 79 -0.76 7.96 -12.05
C THR A 79 0.39 7.45 -11.21
N VAL A 80 0.14 7.29 -9.92
CA VAL A 80 1.09 6.64 -9.03
C VAL A 80 0.67 5.19 -8.95
N ARG A 81 1.59 4.29 -9.29
CA ARG A 81 1.30 2.87 -9.27
C ARG A 81 2.11 2.19 -8.20
N VAL A 82 1.47 1.35 -7.42
CA VAL A 82 2.12 0.62 -6.34
C VAL A 82 1.84 -0.86 -6.53
N ILE A 83 2.92 -1.64 -6.53
CA ILE A 83 2.82 -3.09 -6.66
C ILE A 83 3.34 -3.70 -5.38
N LEU A 84 2.55 -4.58 -4.79
CA LEU A 84 2.89 -5.21 -3.53
C LEU A 84 2.89 -6.72 -3.68
N ARG A 85 3.39 -7.39 -2.68
CA ARG A 85 3.29 -8.84 -2.59
C ARG A 85 3.06 -9.19 -1.14
N GLN A 86 2.57 -10.39 -0.90
CA GLN A 86 2.42 -10.83 0.47
C GLN A 86 3.75 -11.32 0.98
N LYS A 87 4.02 -11.13 2.27
CA LYS A 87 5.22 -11.67 2.88
C LYS A 87 5.11 -13.18 2.91
N THR A 88 6.24 -13.83 2.73
CA THR A 88 6.27 -15.28 2.86
C THR A 88 6.24 -15.63 4.34
N GLU A 89 5.93 -16.88 4.64
CA GLU A 89 5.91 -17.33 6.02
C GLU A 89 7.27 -17.18 6.65
N ALA A 90 8.33 -17.43 5.90
CA ALA A 90 9.69 -17.26 6.39
C ALA A 90 9.98 -15.82 6.78
N GLU A 91 9.48 -14.87 5.99
CA GLU A 91 9.69 -13.46 6.30
C GLU A 91 8.94 -13.07 7.58
N ILE A 92 7.74 -13.56 7.76
CA ILE A 92 6.96 -13.26 8.94
C ILE A 92 7.65 -13.86 10.17
N GLN A 93 8.13 -15.07 10.07
CA GLN A 93 8.83 -15.71 11.17
C GLN A 93 10.11 -14.97 11.51
N LEU A 94 10.84 -14.50 10.52
CA LEU A 94 12.07 -13.77 10.74
C LEU A 94 11.79 -12.47 11.47
N GLU A 95 10.72 -11.76 11.11
CA GLU A 95 10.36 -10.54 11.80
C GLU A 95 10.00 -10.80 13.24
N GLN A 96 9.28 -11.89 13.51
CA GLN A 96 8.93 -12.23 14.87
C GLN A 96 10.17 -12.58 15.69
N LEU A 97 11.10 -13.27 15.08
CA LEU A 97 12.34 -13.65 15.76
C LEU A 97 13.16 -12.39 16.06
N GLN A 98 13.25 -11.46 15.12
CA GLN A 98 13.99 -10.24 15.35
C GLN A 98 13.36 -9.39 16.44
N ALA A 99 12.05 -9.38 16.55
CA ALA A 99 11.37 -8.65 17.60
C ALA A 99 11.71 -9.27 18.96
N LEU A 100 11.80 -10.60 19.03
CA LEU A 100 12.17 -11.24 20.28
C LEU A 100 13.61 -10.95 20.64
N ILE A 101 14.51 -10.97 19.67
CA ILE A 101 15.90 -10.68 19.91
C ILE A 101 16.07 -9.25 20.41
N ASN A 102 15.35 -8.31 19.82
CA ASN A 102 15.44 -6.93 20.22
C ASN A 102 14.94 -6.75 21.65
N GLN A 103 13.93 -7.49 22.05
CA GLN A 103 13.45 -7.41 23.42
C GLN A 103 14.47 -8.00 24.38
N GLN A 104 15.11 -9.09 24.00
CA GLN A 104 16.11 -9.69 24.86
C GLN A 104 17.33 -8.81 24.99
N GLU A 105 17.74 -8.17 23.92
CA GLU A 105 18.87 -7.28 23.97
C GLU A 105 18.58 -6.11 24.90
N GLY A 106 17.38 -5.58 24.85
CA GLY A 106 17.02 -4.53 25.76
C GLY A 106 17.08 -4.97 27.20
N GLY A 107 16.62 -6.16 27.48
CA GLY A 107 16.67 -6.68 28.83
C GLY A 107 18.09 -6.92 29.29
N VAL A 108 18.93 -7.41 28.39
CA VAL A 108 20.30 -7.67 28.77
C VAL A 108 21.03 -6.35 29.02
N THR A 109 20.72 -5.35 28.21
CA THR A 109 21.39 -4.07 28.39
C THR A 109 21.07 -3.47 29.75
N ASP A 110 19.90 -3.72 30.23
CA ASP A 110 19.52 -3.14 31.52
C ASP A 110 20.20 -3.88 32.66
N ALA A 111 20.68 -5.01 32.41
CA ALA A 111 21.35 -5.74 33.46
C ALA A 111 22.79 -5.24 33.63
#